data_2dcd98d69121fc21530f91c0926eca46
#
_entry.id   2dcd98d69121fc21530f91c0926eca46
#
_cell.length_a   1.000
_cell.length_b   1.000
_cell.length_c   1.000
_cell.angle_alpha   90.00
_cell.angle_beta   90.00
_cell.angle_gamma   90.00
#
_symmetry.space_group_name_H-M   'P 1'
#
loop_
_entity.id
_entity.type
_entity.pdbx_description
1 polymer ?
#
loop_
_entity_poly.entity_id
_entity_poly.type
_entity_poly.pdbx_seq_one_letter_code
_entity_poly.pdbx_strand_id
1 'polypeptide(L)'
;MIPCFNSSTIEKYIYRIPHLAEHFLYGNDDTFFGDLLSPDFFFTHSGQAITRVYKKERYNHIDFNQISHQDNGLWLNSIINSWKVLYDFHHQFHPFVPYHNIDAYTKTGFQRTWHRFENKLLNSDSAFRNSNDIERIIFDLDAVYSGASIIKILPNLSPWKQYVATLVPCSIDGMVKDDKPKHLLMVQYIHPKLFCINSAEHSTSKEKRYARKWYKKMFPVPSPFECPN
;
A
#
# COMPACT_ATOMS: atom_id res chain seq x y z
N MET A 1 -3.49 15.69 -22.54
CA MET A 1 -3.39 14.89 -21.28
C MET A 1 -2.63 15.76 -20.31
N ILE A 2 -3.20 16.10 -19.17
CA ILE A 2 -2.51 16.92 -18.14
C ILE A 2 -1.57 15.98 -17.40
N PRO A 3 -0.29 16.34 -17.17
CA PRO A 3 0.60 15.54 -16.33
C PRO A 3 -0.01 15.33 -14.95
N CYS A 4 -0.03 14.10 -14.47
CA CYS A 4 -0.55 13.74 -13.15
C CYS A 4 0.60 13.27 -12.25
N PHE A 5 0.73 13.89 -11.08
CA PHE A 5 1.72 13.57 -10.04
C PHE A 5 1.04 13.03 -8.77
N ASN A 6 -0.24 12.73 -8.86
CA ASN A 6 -1.05 12.18 -7.77
C ASN A 6 -1.15 10.65 -7.91
N SER A 7 -0.47 9.91 -7.04
CA SER A 7 -0.52 8.45 -7.05
C SER A 7 -1.96 7.93 -6.87
N SER A 8 -2.76 8.54 -6.01
CA SER A 8 -4.16 8.15 -5.83
C SER A 8 -4.99 8.26 -7.12
N THR A 9 -4.70 9.25 -7.97
CA THR A 9 -5.33 9.35 -9.29
C THR A 9 -4.76 8.31 -10.26
N ILE A 10 -3.44 8.14 -10.33
CA ILE A 10 -2.79 7.19 -11.25
C ILE A 10 -3.24 5.76 -10.96
N GLU A 11 -3.25 5.38 -9.69
CA GLU A 11 -3.58 4.02 -9.24
C GLU A 11 -5.00 3.58 -9.61
N LYS A 12 -5.95 4.49 -9.69
CA LYS A 12 -7.33 4.20 -10.10
C LYS A 12 -7.44 3.64 -11.54
N TYR A 13 -6.44 3.88 -12.37
CA TYR A 13 -6.45 3.52 -13.79
C TYR A 13 -5.55 2.33 -14.14
N ILE A 14 -4.96 1.64 -13.17
CA ILE A 14 -4.04 0.50 -13.38
C ILE A 14 -4.67 -0.56 -14.29
N TYR A 15 -5.96 -0.84 -14.15
CA TYR A 15 -6.66 -1.85 -14.96
C TYR A 15 -6.67 -1.55 -16.47
N ARG A 16 -6.36 -0.30 -16.87
CA ARG A 16 -6.28 0.14 -18.28
C ARG A 16 -4.94 -0.17 -18.92
N ILE A 17 -3.97 -0.69 -18.18
CA ILE A 17 -2.67 -1.09 -18.74
C ILE A 17 -2.92 -2.16 -19.80
N PRO A 18 -2.44 -1.95 -21.06
CA PRO A 18 -2.58 -2.94 -22.12
C PRO A 18 -1.95 -4.27 -21.70
N HIS A 19 -2.64 -5.37 -22.00
CA HIS A 19 -2.18 -6.74 -21.70
C HIS A 19 -1.95 -7.04 -20.20
N LEU A 20 -2.46 -6.21 -19.28
CA LEU A 20 -2.42 -6.53 -17.86
C LEU A 20 -3.09 -7.90 -17.63
N ALA A 21 -2.40 -8.80 -16.94
CA ALA A 21 -2.91 -10.11 -16.58
C ALA A 21 -4.15 -10.01 -15.67
N GLU A 22 -4.99 -11.07 -15.65
CA GLU A 22 -6.14 -11.12 -14.74
C GLU A 22 -5.69 -11.04 -13.27
N HIS A 23 -4.67 -11.80 -12.91
CA HIS A 23 -4.05 -11.73 -11.58
C HIS A 23 -2.77 -10.90 -11.68
N PHE A 24 -2.70 -9.83 -10.92
CA PHE A 24 -1.52 -8.97 -10.91
C PHE A 24 -1.18 -8.49 -9.51
N LEU A 25 0.07 -8.11 -9.35
CA LEU A 25 0.59 -7.48 -8.12
C LEU A 25 0.86 -6.01 -8.39
N TYR A 26 0.54 -5.19 -7.40
CA TYR A 26 0.88 -3.78 -7.39
C TYR A 26 1.78 -3.47 -6.21
N GLY A 27 2.89 -2.84 -6.46
CA GLY A 27 3.81 -2.34 -5.44
C GLY A 27 4.26 -0.93 -5.77
N ASN A 28 4.48 -0.10 -4.76
CA ASN A 28 5.13 1.18 -4.91
C ASN A 28 6.64 0.99 -5.09
N ASP A 29 7.33 2.04 -5.52
CA ASP A 29 8.79 2.05 -5.75
C ASP A 29 9.63 1.83 -4.47
N ASP A 30 9.01 1.95 -3.30
CA ASP A 30 9.62 1.73 -1.99
C ASP A 30 9.28 0.35 -1.37
N THR A 31 8.59 -0.53 -2.12
CA THR A 31 8.16 -1.85 -1.66
C THR A 31 8.94 -2.98 -2.33
N PHE A 32 9.31 -4.01 -1.56
CA PHE A 32 10.24 -5.04 -1.99
C PHE A 32 9.82 -6.43 -1.54
N PHE A 33 10.21 -7.44 -2.32
CA PHE A 33 10.23 -8.84 -1.90
C PHE A 33 11.47 -9.09 -1.06
N GLY A 34 11.29 -9.63 0.14
CA GLY A 34 12.38 -9.99 1.03
C GLY A 34 12.73 -11.47 1.01
N ASP A 35 11.88 -12.28 0.41
CA ASP A 35 12.02 -13.74 0.29
C ASP A 35 11.30 -14.22 -0.97
N LEU A 36 11.57 -15.48 -1.36
CA LEU A 36 10.82 -16.15 -2.41
C LEU A 36 9.38 -16.39 -1.96
N LEU A 37 8.43 -15.99 -2.79
CA LEU A 37 7.01 -16.12 -2.53
C LEU A 37 6.34 -16.92 -3.63
N SER A 38 5.50 -17.87 -3.23
CA SER A 38 4.61 -18.58 -4.14
C SER A 38 3.33 -17.76 -4.41
N PRO A 39 2.63 -18.02 -5.53
CA PRO A 39 1.39 -17.31 -5.86
C PRO A 39 0.29 -17.43 -4.79
N ASP A 40 0.24 -18.52 -4.02
CA ASP A 40 -0.70 -18.76 -2.93
C ASP A 40 -0.49 -17.83 -1.72
N PHE A 41 0.65 -17.12 -1.66
CA PHE A 41 0.81 -16.00 -0.74
C PHE A 41 -0.15 -14.85 -1.09
N PHE A 42 -0.43 -14.62 -2.36
CA PHE A 42 -1.20 -13.49 -2.86
C PHE A 42 -2.63 -13.85 -3.29
N PHE A 43 -2.83 -15.09 -3.74
CA PHE A 43 -4.12 -15.56 -4.27
C PHE A 43 -4.49 -16.91 -3.65
N THR A 44 -5.77 -17.14 -3.51
CA THR A 44 -6.30 -18.46 -3.13
C THR A 44 -6.25 -19.43 -4.32
N HIS A 45 -6.45 -20.71 -4.06
CA HIS A 45 -6.61 -21.72 -5.14
C HIS A 45 -7.80 -21.44 -6.07
N SER A 46 -8.83 -20.73 -5.56
CA SER A 46 -9.97 -20.28 -6.37
C SER A 46 -9.69 -18.99 -7.16
N GLY A 47 -8.48 -18.44 -7.09
CA GLY A 47 -8.08 -17.22 -7.79
C GLY A 47 -8.50 -15.91 -7.14
N GLN A 48 -9.05 -15.95 -5.92
CA GLN A 48 -9.39 -14.73 -5.19
C GLN A 48 -8.12 -14.06 -4.64
N ALA A 49 -8.04 -12.74 -4.76
CA ALA A 49 -6.96 -11.98 -4.14
C ALA A 49 -7.03 -12.03 -2.61
N ILE A 50 -5.89 -12.03 -1.95
CA ILE A 50 -5.77 -11.98 -0.48
C ILE A 50 -5.39 -10.56 -0.09
N THR A 51 -6.36 -9.80 0.36
CA THR A 51 -6.21 -8.43 0.85
C THR A 51 -5.67 -8.42 2.28
N ARG A 52 -4.57 -7.73 2.52
CA ARG A 52 -3.94 -7.61 3.85
C ARG A 52 -4.12 -6.22 4.39
N VAL A 53 -4.74 -6.14 5.57
CA VAL A 53 -5.06 -4.87 6.23
C VAL A 53 -4.76 -4.96 7.72
N TYR A 54 -4.66 -3.80 8.36
CA TYR A 54 -4.76 -3.68 9.81
C TYR A 54 -5.92 -2.80 10.19
N LYS A 55 -6.44 -2.98 11.41
CA LYS A 55 -7.58 -2.24 11.92
C LYS A 55 -7.12 -1.01 12.69
N LYS A 56 -7.62 0.16 12.35
CA LYS A 56 -7.44 1.40 13.12
C LYS A 56 -8.58 1.59 14.10
N GLU A 57 -8.51 0.97 15.24
CA GLU A 57 -9.60 0.90 16.24
C GLU A 57 -10.15 2.26 16.68
N ARG A 58 -9.32 3.31 16.68
CA ARG A 58 -9.76 4.67 17.02
C ARG A 58 -10.88 5.21 16.11
N TYR A 59 -11.08 4.61 14.95
CA TYR A 59 -12.13 4.98 14.00
C TYR A 59 -13.32 4.03 13.97
N ASN A 60 -13.45 3.10 14.93
CA ASN A 60 -14.59 2.17 15.00
C ASN A 60 -15.96 2.87 15.04
N HIS A 61 -16.01 4.09 15.57
CA HIS A 61 -17.24 4.88 15.74
C HIS A 61 -17.15 6.22 15.02
N ILE A 62 -16.56 6.22 13.84
CA ILE A 62 -16.39 7.42 13.03
C ILE A 62 -17.75 7.96 12.59
N ASP A 63 -17.98 9.25 12.82
CA ASP A 63 -19.08 9.97 12.20
C ASP A 63 -18.57 10.70 10.95
N PHE A 64 -18.91 10.18 9.78
CA PHE A 64 -18.46 10.74 8.50
C PHE A 64 -18.96 12.17 8.23
N ASN A 65 -19.95 12.68 8.99
CA ASN A 65 -20.46 14.03 8.84
C ASN A 65 -19.71 15.04 9.70
N GLN A 66 -18.95 14.59 10.69
CA GLN A 66 -18.25 15.45 11.66
C GLN A 66 -16.72 15.44 11.48
N ILE A 67 -16.20 14.77 10.44
CA ILE A 67 -14.76 14.68 10.23
C ILE A 67 -14.21 16.01 9.73
N SER A 68 -13.36 16.63 10.51
CA SER A 68 -12.48 17.71 10.06
C SER A 68 -11.33 17.12 9.23
N HIS A 69 -11.27 17.48 7.95
CA HIS A 69 -10.15 17.08 7.08
C HIS A 69 -8.85 17.81 7.41
N GLN A 70 -8.88 18.85 8.25
CA GLN A 70 -7.73 19.71 8.48
C GLN A 70 -6.63 19.07 9.34
N ASP A 71 -6.98 18.13 10.21
CA ASP A 71 -6.05 17.59 11.21
C ASP A 71 -5.41 16.25 10.84
N ASN A 72 -5.82 15.60 9.75
CA ASN A 72 -5.48 14.21 9.48
C ASN A 72 -4.33 13.99 8.48
N GLY A 73 -3.90 15.04 7.77
CA GLY A 73 -2.99 14.89 6.63
C GLY A 73 -3.65 14.24 5.39
N LEU A 74 -3.09 14.51 4.21
CA LEU A 74 -3.73 14.16 2.93
C LEU A 74 -3.96 12.66 2.74
N TRP A 75 -3.01 11.83 3.16
CA TRP A 75 -3.14 10.37 3.03
C TRP A 75 -4.29 9.81 3.87
N LEU A 76 -4.41 10.22 5.14
CA LEU A 76 -5.48 9.71 5.98
C LEU A 76 -6.84 10.23 5.54
N ASN A 77 -6.92 11.46 5.02
CA ASN A 77 -8.15 11.99 4.42
C ASN A 77 -8.60 11.14 3.23
N SER A 78 -7.68 10.73 2.35
CA SER A 78 -8.02 9.87 1.21
C SER A 78 -8.52 8.49 1.63
N ILE A 79 -8.00 7.93 2.71
CA ILE A 79 -8.52 6.69 3.33
C ILE A 79 -9.95 6.90 3.87
N ILE A 80 -10.20 7.99 4.60
CA ILE A 80 -11.51 8.30 5.17
C ILE A 80 -12.55 8.52 4.06
N ASN A 81 -12.17 9.22 2.99
CA ASN A 81 -13.04 9.40 1.82
C ASN A 81 -13.42 8.06 1.18
N SER A 82 -12.43 7.16 1.05
CA SER A 82 -12.67 5.80 0.54
C SER A 82 -13.63 5.01 1.42
N TRP A 83 -13.45 5.07 2.75
CA TRP A 83 -14.37 4.44 3.70
C TRP A 83 -15.78 4.99 3.60
N LYS A 84 -15.94 6.32 3.46
CA LYS A 84 -17.26 6.95 3.30
C LYS A 84 -17.96 6.45 2.04
N VAL A 85 -17.28 6.43 0.91
CA VAL A 85 -17.85 5.94 -0.37
C VAL A 85 -18.28 4.48 -0.25
N LEU A 86 -17.48 3.64 0.40
CA LEU A 86 -17.81 2.24 0.64
C LEU A 86 -18.99 2.06 1.60
N TYR A 87 -19.04 2.84 2.67
CA TYR A 87 -20.12 2.83 3.63
C TYR A 87 -21.45 3.25 3.01
N ASP A 88 -21.45 4.34 2.22
CA ASP A 88 -22.64 4.84 1.53
C ASP A 88 -23.24 3.78 0.58
N PHE A 89 -22.42 2.86 0.05
CA PHE A 89 -22.86 1.81 -0.87
C PHE A 89 -23.18 0.47 -0.18
N HIS A 90 -22.25 -0.04 0.64
CA HIS A 90 -22.36 -1.38 1.24
C HIS A 90 -23.11 -1.39 2.57
N HIS A 91 -23.32 -0.23 3.19
CA HIS A 91 -23.85 -0.07 4.56
C HIS A 91 -23.06 -0.89 5.60
N GLN A 92 -21.78 -1.17 5.29
CA GLN A 92 -20.83 -1.86 6.14
C GLN A 92 -19.62 -0.98 6.33
N PHE A 93 -19.08 -0.98 7.54
CA PHE A 93 -17.90 -0.21 7.86
C PHE A 93 -16.95 -0.97 8.77
N HIS A 94 -15.71 -1.02 8.34
CA HIS A 94 -14.58 -1.45 9.15
C HIS A 94 -13.42 -0.50 8.91
N PRO A 95 -12.79 0.07 9.94
CA PRO A 95 -11.68 1.00 9.79
C PRO A 95 -10.39 0.29 9.37
N PHE A 96 -10.45 -0.44 8.27
CA PHE A 96 -9.33 -1.13 7.70
C PHE A 96 -8.44 -0.17 6.92
N VAL A 97 -7.14 -0.32 7.10
CA VAL A 97 -6.11 0.45 6.41
C VAL A 97 -5.18 -0.55 5.73
N PRO A 98 -4.77 -0.32 4.48
CA PRO A 98 -3.82 -1.20 3.80
C PRO A 98 -2.47 -1.14 4.50
N TYR A 99 -1.74 -2.24 4.46
CA TYR A 99 -0.31 -2.17 4.67
C TYR A 99 0.33 -1.47 3.47
N HIS A 100 1.31 -0.63 3.72
CA HIS A 100 2.10 -0.04 2.65
C HIS A 100 3.08 -1.10 2.13
N ASN A 101 2.63 -1.87 1.14
CA ASN A 101 3.34 -3.06 0.67
C ASN A 101 2.92 -3.45 -0.76
N ILE A 102 3.21 -4.68 -1.17
CA ILE A 102 2.78 -5.24 -2.45
C ILE A 102 1.43 -5.91 -2.27
N ASP A 103 0.43 -5.42 -3.00
CA ASP A 103 -0.95 -5.86 -2.94
C ASP A 103 -1.33 -6.69 -4.16
N ALA A 104 -2.29 -7.60 -3.97
CA ALA A 104 -2.78 -8.50 -5.01
C ALA A 104 -4.15 -8.07 -5.50
N TYR A 105 -4.36 -8.10 -6.82
CA TYR A 105 -5.63 -7.74 -7.45
C TYR A 105 -6.00 -8.70 -8.57
N THR A 106 -7.31 -8.78 -8.85
CA THR A 106 -7.80 -9.28 -10.13
C THR A 106 -8.23 -8.10 -11.01
N LYS A 107 -7.90 -8.15 -12.29
CA LYS A 107 -8.26 -7.10 -13.25
C LYS A 107 -9.78 -6.92 -13.33
N THR A 108 -10.50 -8.03 -13.39
CA THR A 108 -11.98 -8.02 -13.39
C THR A 108 -12.54 -7.42 -12.11
N GLY A 109 -11.97 -7.74 -10.94
CA GLY A 109 -12.36 -7.16 -9.65
C GLY A 109 -12.13 -5.65 -9.63
N PHE A 110 -10.97 -5.22 -10.08
CA PHE A 110 -10.61 -3.80 -10.18
C PHE A 110 -11.55 -3.02 -11.10
N GLN A 111 -11.85 -3.57 -12.30
CA GLN A 111 -12.81 -2.97 -13.23
C GLN A 111 -14.21 -2.86 -12.64
N ARG A 112 -14.67 -3.88 -11.89
CA ARG A 112 -15.98 -3.89 -11.24
C ARG A 112 -16.11 -2.76 -10.23
N THR A 113 -15.11 -2.58 -9.38
CA THR A 113 -15.06 -1.49 -8.40
C THR A 113 -15.04 -0.13 -9.11
N TRP A 114 -14.21 0.00 -10.18
CA TRP A 114 -14.18 1.20 -10.99
C TRP A 114 -15.58 1.59 -11.50
N HIS A 115 -16.28 0.68 -12.16
CA HIS A 115 -17.62 0.97 -12.72
C HIS A 115 -18.66 1.23 -11.63
N ARG A 116 -18.54 0.58 -10.49
CA ARG A 116 -19.44 0.80 -9.34
C ARG A 116 -19.33 2.20 -8.78
N PHE A 117 -18.14 2.74 -8.71
CA PHE A 117 -17.87 4.04 -8.10
C PHE A 117 -17.38 5.10 -9.11
N GLU A 118 -17.64 4.91 -10.40
CA GLU A 118 -17.10 5.72 -11.50
C GLU A 118 -17.23 7.22 -11.23
N ASN A 119 -18.42 7.71 -10.93
CA ASN A 119 -18.66 9.15 -10.67
C ASN A 119 -17.83 9.68 -9.48
N LYS A 120 -17.69 8.90 -8.42
CA LYS A 120 -16.90 9.29 -7.23
C LYS A 120 -15.42 9.32 -7.56
N LEU A 121 -14.94 8.32 -8.28
CA LEU A 121 -13.54 8.20 -8.68
C LEU A 121 -13.12 9.30 -9.65
N LEU A 122 -13.94 9.59 -10.66
CA LEU A 122 -13.70 10.69 -11.61
C LEU A 122 -13.69 12.06 -10.92
N ASN A 123 -14.63 12.31 -10.02
CA ASN A 123 -14.73 13.59 -9.29
C ASN A 123 -13.56 13.80 -8.29
N SER A 124 -12.85 12.74 -7.93
CA SER A 124 -11.65 12.82 -7.08
C SER A 124 -10.34 12.88 -7.87
N ASP A 125 -10.39 12.94 -9.22
CA ASP A 125 -9.19 13.05 -10.04
C ASP A 125 -8.56 14.44 -9.94
N SER A 126 -7.26 14.45 -9.73
CA SER A 126 -6.50 15.68 -9.60
C SER A 126 -5.03 15.46 -10.01
N ALA A 127 -4.38 16.53 -10.49
CA ALA A 127 -2.98 16.49 -10.87
C ALA A 127 -2.04 16.34 -9.66
N PHE A 128 -2.44 16.84 -8.50
CA PHE A 128 -1.69 16.81 -7.25
C PHE A 128 -2.55 16.29 -6.11
N ARG A 129 -1.94 15.67 -5.11
CA ARG A 129 -2.65 15.20 -3.91
C ARG A 129 -3.41 16.34 -3.23
N ASN A 130 -4.64 16.02 -2.82
CA ASN A 130 -5.52 16.97 -2.10
C ASN A 130 -6.46 16.24 -1.12
N SER A 131 -7.24 17.01 -0.37
CA SER A 131 -8.15 16.48 0.66
C SER A 131 -9.33 15.65 0.13
N ASN A 132 -9.63 15.73 -1.17
CA ASN A 132 -10.75 15.02 -1.80
C ASN A 132 -10.33 13.70 -2.46
N ASP A 133 -9.05 13.35 -2.41
CA ASP A 133 -8.55 12.11 -2.99
C ASP A 133 -9.28 10.89 -2.42
N ILE A 134 -9.44 9.87 -3.26
CA ILE A 134 -9.90 8.54 -2.89
C ILE A 134 -8.71 7.60 -3.04
N GLU A 135 -8.38 6.88 -1.97
CA GLU A 135 -7.23 5.97 -1.93
C GLU A 135 -7.55 4.62 -2.59
N ARG A 136 -6.53 3.94 -3.08
CA ARG A 136 -6.62 2.61 -3.71
C ARG A 136 -7.31 1.56 -2.83
N ILE A 137 -7.33 1.73 -1.53
CA ILE A 137 -8.04 0.83 -0.61
C ILE A 137 -9.54 0.65 -0.94
N ILE A 138 -10.15 1.53 -1.73
CA ILE A 138 -11.53 1.34 -2.19
C ILE A 138 -11.65 0.05 -3.01
N PHE A 139 -10.64 -0.29 -3.83
CA PHE A 139 -10.63 -1.51 -4.63
C PHE A 139 -10.43 -2.76 -3.77
N ASP A 140 -9.62 -2.66 -2.72
CA ASP A 140 -9.38 -3.73 -1.75
C ASP A 140 -10.65 -4.09 -1.00
N LEU A 141 -11.27 -3.09 -0.37
CA LEU A 141 -12.42 -3.30 0.52
C LEU A 141 -13.71 -3.55 -0.26
N ASP A 142 -13.91 -2.95 -1.43
CA ASP A 142 -15.05 -3.30 -2.27
C ASP A 142 -15.02 -4.77 -2.71
N ALA A 143 -13.84 -5.27 -3.07
CA ALA A 143 -13.66 -6.67 -3.40
C ALA A 143 -13.94 -7.58 -2.19
N VAL A 144 -13.54 -7.17 -0.98
CA VAL A 144 -13.84 -7.90 0.27
C VAL A 144 -15.35 -7.88 0.56
N TYR A 145 -15.98 -6.71 0.57
CA TYR A 145 -17.41 -6.58 0.89
C TYR A 145 -18.32 -7.27 -0.12
N SER A 146 -17.89 -7.39 -1.37
CA SER A 146 -18.61 -8.16 -2.41
C SER A 146 -18.24 -9.65 -2.45
N GLY A 147 -17.39 -10.14 -1.56
CA GLY A 147 -16.93 -11.54 -1.53
C GLY A 147 -15.99 -11.95 -2.67
N ALA A 148 -15.45 -10.98 -3.41
CA ALA A 148 -14.54 -11.24 -4.53
C ALA A 148 -13.08 -11.43 -4.09
N SER A 149 -12.72 -11.00 -2.89
CA SER A 149 -11.41 -11.24 -2.27
C SER A 149 -11.54 -11.70 -0.82
N ILE A 150 -10.47 -12.32 -0.31
CA ILE A 150 -10.38 -12.73 1.09
C ILE A 150 -9.60 -11.70 1.87
N ILE A 151 -10.10 -11.32 3.05
CA ILE A 151 -9.41 -10.41 3.94
C ILE A 151 -8.50 -11.17 4.93
N LYS A 152 -7.30 -10.66 5.10
CA LYS A 152 -6.35 -11.06 6.16
C LYS A 152 -6.08 -9.86 7.06
N ILE A 153 -6.69 -9.85 8.23
CA ILE A 153 -6.44 -8.82 9.23
C ILE A 153 -5.14 -9.17 9.95
N LEU A 154 -4.14 -8.33 9.79
CA LEU A 154 -2.88 -8.48 10.49
C LEU A 154 -2.92 -7.64 11.78
N PRO A 155 -2.28 -8.12 12.86
CA PRO A 155 -2.26 -7.37 14.10
C PRO A 155 -1.51 -6.06 13.91
N ASN A 156 -2.03 -4.97 14.48
CA ASN A 156 -1.34 -3.68 14.57
C ASN A 156 -0.28 -3.78 15.68
N LEU A 157 0.80 -4.46 15.37
CA LEU A 157 1.90 -4.70 16.33
C LEU A 157 2.85 -3.50 16.36
N SER A 158 3.53 -3.32 17.50
CA SER A 158 4.66 -2.38 17.57
C SER A 158 5.69 -2.69 16.47
N PRO A 159 6.48 -1.73 15.99
CA PRO A 159 7.46 -1.95 14.93
C PRO A 159 8.32 -3.21 15.15
N TRP A 160 8.71 -3.49 16.38
CA TRP A 160 9.49 -4.68 16.75
C TRP A 160 8.77 -6.01 16.59
N LYS A 161 7.46 -6.05 16.81
CA LYS A 161 6.63 -7.24 16.61
C LYS A 161 6.22 -7.40 15.15
N GLN A 162 6.16 -6.32 14.39
CA GLN A 162 5.91 -6.35 12.95
C GLN A 162 7.05 -7.03 12.18
N TYR A 163 8.27 -7.02 12.69
CA TYR A 163 9.41 -7.72 12.07
C TYR A 163 9.27 -9.25 12.08
N VAL A 164 8.50 -9.79 12.97
CA VAL A 164 8.16 -11.23 13.00
C VAL A 164 6.96 -11.51 12.06
N ALA A 165 6.25 -10.48 11.64
CA ALA A 165 5.14 -10.60 10.73
C ALA A 165 5.62 -10.66 9.27
N THR A 166 4.74 -11.10 8.39
CA THR A 166 4.95 -11.25 6.94
C THR A 166 5.22 -9.92 6.23
N LEU A 167 4.92 -8.79 6.88
CA LEU A 167 4.98 -7.44 6.33
C LEU A 167 5.72 -6.53 7.32
N VAL A 168 6.74 -5.84 6.83
CA VAL A 168 7.57 -4.93 7.66
C VAL A 168 7.65 -3.56 6.98
N PRO A 169 6.99 -2.54 7.50
CA PRO A 169 7.30 -1.17 7.13
C PRO A 169 8.64 -0.76 7.75
N CYS A 170 9.56 -0.28 6.94
CA CYS A 170 10.86 0.24 7.36
C CYS A 170 11.01 1.69 6.96
N SER A 171 11.57 2.51 7.83
CA SER A 171 12.06 3.85 7.50
C SER A 171 13.57 3.87 7.65
N ILE A 172 14.25 4.62 6.77
CA ILE A 172 15.69 4.85 6.88
C ILE A 172 16.04 5.94 7.89
N ASP A 173 15.05 6.64 8.45
CA ASP A 173 15.21 7.80 9.33
C ASP A 173 15.42 7.43 10.79
N GLY A 174 15.81 6.31 11.13
CA GLY A 174 16.08 5.91 12.51
C GLY A 174 17.49 5.38 12.65
N MET A 175 18.47 6.26 12.78
CA MET A 175 19.83 5.83 13.06
C MET A 175 19.99 5.40 14.52
N VAL A 176 20.58 4.24 14.77
CA VAL A 176 21.07 3.86 16.09
C VAL A 176 22.39 4.60 16.38
N LYS A 177 22.80 4.60 17.65
CA LYS A 177 24.05 5.21 18.13
C LYS A 177 25.30 4.91 17.27
N ASP A 178 25.31 3.78 16.57
CA ASP A 178 26.42 3.31 15.70
C ASP A 178 26.26 3.74 14.22
N ASP A 179 25.46 4.74 13.93
CA ASP A 179 25.23 5.22 12.57
C ASP A 179 24.67 4.18 11.57
N LYS A 180 24.01 3.14 12.07
CA LYS A 180 23.40 2.10 11.24
C LYS A 180 21.89 2.17 11.35
N PRO A 181 21.16 2.23 10.21
CA PRO A 181 19.71 2.19 10.23
C PRO A 181 19.25 0.87 10.81
N LYS A 182 18.67 0.92 12.00
CA LYS A 182 18.22 -0.26 12.74
C LYS A 182 17.26 -1.14 11.94
N HIS A 183 16.37 -0.49 11.19
CA HIS A 183 15.37 -1.15 10.36
C HIS A 183 15.99 -1.96 9.22
N LEU A 184 17.00 -1.42 8.52
CA LEU A 184 17.69 -2.15 7.45
C LEU A 184 18.43 -3.38 7.97
N LEU A 185 19.04 -3.27 9.16
CA LEU A 185 19.68 -4.43 9.80
C LEU A 185 18.65 -5.51 10.14
N MET A 186 17.48 -5.13 10.63
CA MET A 186 16.42 -6.09 10.95
C MET A 186 15.87 -6.79 9.71
N VAL A 187 15.64 -6.09 8.60
CA VAL A 187 15.27 -6.71 7.33
C VAL A 187 16.32 -7.76 6.92
N GLN A 188 17.59 -7.45 7.07
CA GLN A 188 18.68 -8.37 6.73
C GLN A 188 18.73 -9.61 7.62
N TYR A 189 18.35 -9.53 8.91
CA TYR A 189 18.37 -10.66 9.83
C TYR A 189 17.10 -11.51 9.79
N ILE A 190 15.93 -10.87 9.57
CA ILE A 190 14.63 -11.52 9.72
C ILE A 190 14.12 -12.08 8.37
N HIS A 191 14.63 -11.54 7.25
CA HIS A 191 14.18 -11.91 5.90
C HIS A 191 12.63 -11.87 5.79
N PRO A 192 11.99 -10.70 6.01
CA PRO A 192 10.55 -10.61 5.92
C PRO A 192 10.11 -10.92 4.49
N LYS A 193 8.95 -11.49 4.35
CA LYS A 193 8.36 -11.84 3.04
C LYS A 193 8.22 -10.63 2.12
N LEU A 194 7.73 -9.55 2.67
CA LEU A 194 7.60 -8.25 2.02
C LEU A 194 8.09 -7.17 2.97
N PHE A 195 8.65 -6.11 2.44
CA PHE A 195 9.02 -4.94 3.23
C PHE A 195 8.93 -3.64 2.42
N CYS A 196 8.78 -2.53 3.13
CA CYS A 196 8.80 -1.19 2.57
C CYS A 196 9.96 -0.42 3.18
N ILE A 197 10.71 0.29 2.35
CA ILE A 197 11.77 1.21 2.81
C ILE A 197 11.45 2.59 2.26
N ASN A 198 11.06 3.47 3.17
CA ASN A 198 10.69 4.83 2.86
C ASN A 198 11.73 5.82 3.40
N SER A 199 11.97 6.94 2.70
CA SER A 199 12.81 8.04 3.20
C SER A 199 11.93 9.19 3.61
N ALA A 200 12.11 9.72 4.84
CA ALA A 200 11.46 10.96 5.22
C ALA A 200 12.22 12.19 4.69
N GLU A 201 11.58 13.35 4.74
CA GLU A 201 12.14 14.63 4.28
C GLU A 201 13.48 14.97 4.95
N HIS A 202 13.69 14.48 6.18
CA HIS A 202 14.84 14.76 7.00
C HIS A 202 15.98 13.74 6.88
N SER A 203 15.87 12.75 5.96
CA SER A 203 16.93 11.76 5.76
C SER A 203 18.26 12.42 5.36
N THR A 204 19.28 12.18 6.15
CA THR A 204 20.63 12.73 5.93
C THR A 204 21.34 12.07 4.73
N SER A 205 22.33 12.78 4.17
CA SER A 205 23.17 12.21 3.11
C SER A 205 23.91 10.94 3.54
N LYS A 206 24.21 10.79 4.85
CA LYS A 206 24.86 9.62 5.43
C LYS A 206 23.90 8.42 5.42
N GLU A 207 22.65 8.60 5.82
CA GLU A 207 21.59 7.58 5.78
C GLU A 207 21.33 7.13 4.35
N LYS A 208 21.17 8.06 3.42
CA LYS A 208 20.99 7.75 1.99
C LYS A 208 22.17 6.96 1.41
N ARG A 209 23.41 7.29 1.79
CA ARG A 209 24.61 6.56 1.37
C ARG A 209 24.63 5.14 1.96
N TYR A 210 24.25 5.00 3.22
CA TYR A 210 24.15 3.70 3.87
C TYR A 210 23.08 2.83 3.19
N ALA A 211 21.88 3.36 2.97
CA ALA A 211 20.81 2.65 2.28
C ALA A 211 21.24 2.15 0.89
N ARG A 212 21.92 2.99 0.09
CA ARG A 212 22.44 2.57 -1.23
C ARG A 212 23.44 1.40 -1.14
N LYS A 213 24.31 1.40 -0.12
CA LYS A 213 25.24 0.27 0.09
C LYS A 213 24.51 -0.99 0.54
N TRP A 214 23.47 -0.81 1.37
CA TRP A 214 22.64 -1.90 1.85
C TRP A 214 21.86 -2.53 0.68
N TYR A 215 21.24 -1.72 -0.19
CA TYR A 215 20.54 -2.22 -1.40
C TYR A 215 21.46 -3.04 -2.30
N LYS A 216 22.67 -2.56 -2.58
CA LYS A 216 23.65 -3.31 -3.39
C LYS A 216 24.05 -4.66 -2.77
N LYS A 217 23.98 -4.77 -1.46
CA LYS A 217 24.26 -6.03 -0.76
C LYS A 217 23.06 -6.97 -0.78
N MET A 218 21.86 -6.45 -0.60
CA MET A 218 20.61 -7.25 -0.60
C MET A 218 20.23 -7.71 -2.01
N PHE A 219 20.47 -6.88 -3.01
CA PHE A 219 20.15 -7.16 -4.41
C PHE A 219 21.42 -7.07 -5.27
N PRO A 220 22.34 -8.08 -5.16
CA PRO A 220 23.65 -8.01 -5.82
C PRO A 220 23.57 -8.21 -7.34
N VAL A 221 22.51 -8.82 -7.83
CA VAL A 221 22.28 -9.05 -9.25
C VAL A 221 21.33 -7.96 -9.78
N PRO A 222 21.77 -7.15 -10.76
CA PRO A 222 20.89 -6.17 -11.39
C PRO A 222 19.67 -6.84 -12.03
N SER A 223 18.52 -6.18 -11.97
CA SER A 223 17.34 -6.59 -12.71
C SER A 223 17.61 -6.53 -14.22
N PRO A 224 17.04 -7.41 -15.06
CA PRO A 224 17.11 -7.29 -16.51
C PRO A 224 16.56 -5.97 -17.07
N PHE A 225 15.81 -5.24 -16.27
CA PHE A 225 15.22 -3.93 -16.60
C PHE A 225 16.09 -2.74 -16.16
N GLU A 226 17.19 -2.99 -15.44
CA GLU A 226 18.14 -1.95 -15.08
C GLU A 226 19.09 -1.70 -16.27
N CYS A 227 19.23 -0.42 -16.66
CA CYS A 227 20.22 -0.05 -17.65
C CYS A 227 21.63 -0.33 -17.11
N PRO A 228 22.49 -1.03 -17.83
CA PRO A 228 23.91 -1.10 -17.48
C PRO A 228 24.49 0.31 -17.50
N ASN A 229 25.06 0.76 -16.39
CA ASN A 229 25.83 2.01 -16.30
C ASN A 229 27.16 1.87 -17.05
#